data_20be4e9cbfe08e39ff40f2d83714c30a
#
_entry.id   20be4e9cbfe08e39ff40f2d83714c30a
#
_cell.length_a   1.000
_cell.length_b   1.000
_cell.length_c   1.000
_cell.angle_alpha   90.00
_cell.angle_beta   90.00
_cell.angle_gamma   90.00
#
_symmetry.space_group_name_H-M   'P 1'
#
loop_
_entity.id
_entity.type
_entity.pdbx_description
1 polymer ?
#
loop_
_entity_poly.entity_id
_entity_poly.type
_entity_poly.pdbx_seq_one_letter_code
_entity_poly.pdbx_strand_id
1 'polypeptide(L)'
;MSRRIPAAAVLLALLTVLCVTPAMAAAAAELPVRITVSGDAPAVPETFTLTLRAASDNAPLPAGGRDGVYTCTVSGGGTVTLSIPADREGKHLYTLRQEPGRLSRGAYDDRTYHIAVTVAADGRCTAAVYGDPALEGDKYDAIVFANRYRSRPVPEEPPRPSPKTGDGCVMLYAALALGSMAGIAVL
;
A
#
# COMPACT_ATOMS: atom_id res chain seq x y z
N MET A 1 13.48 46.48 -55.44
CA MET A 1 12.72 45.28 -55.86
C MET A 1 11.77 44.87 -54.70
N SER A 2 10.51 45.32 -54.80
CA SER A 2 9.51 45.03 -53.76
C SER A 2 8.84 43.68 -54.08
N ARG A 3 9.13 42.65 -53.27
CA ARG A 3 8.47 41.34 -53.41
C ARG A 3 7.03 41.43 -52.84
N ARG A 4 6.07 41.51 -53.73
CA ARG A 4 4.64 41.43 -53.38
C ARG A 4 4.33 40.00 -52.98
N ILE A 5 4.06 39.75 -51.70
CA ILE A 5 3.59 38.46 -51.22
C ILE A 5 2.14 38.30 -51.72
N PRO A 6 1.80 37.23 -52.44
CA PRO A 6 0.45 37.04 -52.96
C PRO A 6 -0.53 36.86 -51.80
N ALA A 7 -1.66 37.60 -51.86
CA ALA A 7 -2.69 37.60 -50.82
C ALA A 7 -3.21 36.17 -50.47
N ALA A 8 -3.12 35.24 -51.42
CA ALA A 8 -3.49 33.84 -51.23
C ALA A 8 -2.57 33.10 -50.22
N ALA A 9 -1.29 33.46 -50.16
CA ALA A 9 -0.35 32.85 -49.21
C ALA A 9 -0.59 33.31 -47.78
N VAL A 10 -1.03 34.55 -47.58
CA VAL A 10 -1.39 35.09 -46.26
C VAL A 10 -2.71 34.49 -45.78
N LEU A 11 -3.68 34.23 -46.66
CA LEU A 11 -4.95 33.63 -46.31
C LEU A 11 -4.78 32.15 -45.92
N LEU A 12 -3.87 31.40 -46.58
CA LEU A 12 -3.57 30.01 -46.23
C LEU A 12 -2.82 29.88 -44.88
N ALA A 13 -1.94 30.84 -44.57
CA ALA A 13 -1.27 30.87 -43.28
C ALA A 13 -2.20 31.26 -42.14
N LEU A 14 -3.24 32.05 -42.39
CA LEU A 14 -4.22 32.41 -41.36
C LEU A 14 -5.22 31.27 -41.08
N LEU A 15 -5.45 30.38 -42.04
CA LEU A 15 -6.40 29.27 -41.89
C LEU A 15 -5.80 28.08 -41.09
N THR A 16 -4.45 27.98 -41.02
CA THR A 16 -3.80 26.91 -40.27
C THR A 16 -3.65 27.20 -38.79
N VAL A 17 -3.87 28.42 -38.33
CA VAL A 17 -3.75 28.82 -36.89
C VAL A 17 -5.06 28.55 -36.13
N LEU A 18 -6.17 28.23 -36.77
CA LEU A 18 -7.50 28.18 -36.12
C LEU A 18 -7.95 26.79 -35.66
N CYS A 19 -7.10 25.77 -35.69
CA CYS A 19 -7.43 24.41 -35.22
C CYS A 19 -6.59 23.89 -34.06
N VAL A 20 -6.14 24.77 -33.15
CA VAL A 20 -5.71 24.30 -31.82
C VAL A 20 -6.98 24.27 -30.96
N THR A 21 -7.77 23.22 -31.10
CA THR A 21 -8.75 22.87 -30.06
C THR A 21 -7.94 22.57 -28.80
N PRO A 22 -8.13 23.29 -27.67
CA PRO A 22 -7.54 22.87 -26.41
C PRO A 22 -8.06 21.45 -26.16
N ALA A 23 -7.17 20.48 -26.02
CA ALA A 23 -7.55 19.18 -25.49
C ALA A 23 -8.05 19.44 -24.06
N MET A 24 -9.36 19.51 -23.89
CA MET A 24 -9.98 19.52 -22.57
C MET A 24 -9.55 18.20 -21.92
N ALA A 25 -8.71 18.29 -20.88
CA ALA A 25 -8.43 17.13 -20.06
C ALA A 25 -9.79 16.56 -19.60
N ALA A 26 -10.05 15.31 -19.92
CA ALA A 26 -11.28 14.66 -19.50
C ALA A 26 -11.35 14.76 -17.97
N ALA A 27 -12.44 15.30 -17.46
CA ALA A 27 -12.65 15.37 -16.01
C ALA A 27 -12.63 13.94 -15.45
N ALA A 28 -12.01 13.76 -14.30
CA ALA A 28 -11.95 12.48 -13.62
C ALA A 28 -12.12 12.68 -12.11
N ALA A 29 -12.71 11.70 -11.44
CA ALA A 29 -12.71 11.63 -9.99
C ALA A 29 -11.42 10.97 -9.52
N GLU A 30 -10.55 11.75 -8.89
CA GLU A 30 -9.28 11.27 -8.34
C GLU A 30 -9.49 10.75 -6.92
N LEU A 31 -9.24 9.45 -6.71
CA LEU A 31 -9.39 8.77 -5.43
C LEU A 31 -8.02 8.32 -4.92
N PRO A 32 -7.38 9.06 -4.03
CA PRO A 32 -6.14 8.61 -3.40
C PRO A 32 -6.42 7.47 -2.43
N VAL A 33 -5.74 6.34 -2.64
CA VAL A 33 -5.80 5.15 -1.79
C VAL A 33 -4.44 4.94 -1.15
N ARG A 34 -4.39 4.94 0.17
CA ARG A 34 -3.17 4.77 0.94
C ARG A 34 -3.10 3.39 1.54
N ILE A 35 -1.95 2.73 1.40
CA ILE A 35 -1.61 1.51 2.12
C ILE A 35 -0.57 1.84 3.18
N THR A 36 -0.83 1.47 4.42
CA THR A 36 0.12 1.58 5.52
C THR A 36 0.58 0.20 5.96
N VAL A 37 1.85 0.09 6.31
CA VAL A 37 2.49 -1.14 6.78
C VAL A 37 3.16 -0.86 8.11
N SER A 38 2.93 -1.71 9.09
CA SER A 38 3.48 -1.59 10.44
C SER A 38 3.99 -2.92 10.98
N GLY A 39 4.74 -2.89 12.09
CA GLY A 39 5.33 -4.07 12.73
C GLY A 39 6.60 -4.55 12.03
N ASP A 40 6.91 -5.85 12.16
CA ASP A 40 8.10 -6.48 11.58
C ASP A 40 7.89 -6.82 10.10
N ALA A 41 7.87 -5.76 9.27
CA ALA A 41 7.68 -5.89 7.83
C ALA A 41 8.77 -6.75 7.18
N PRO A 42 8.47 -7.46 6.08
CA PRO A 42 9.46 -8.24 5.35
C PRO A 42 10.51 -7.31 4.70
N ALA A 43 11.77 -7.78 4.62
CA ALA A 43 12.86 -7.03 3.99
C ALA A 43 12.59 -6.76 2.49
N VAL A 44 11.94 -7.72 1.82
CA VAL A 44 11.39 -7.51 0.47
C VAL A 44 9.93 -7.12 0.65
N PRO A 45 9.52 -5.91 0.23
CA PRO A 45 8.15 -5.46 0.37
C PRO A 45 7.16 -6.40 -0.31
N GLU A 46 6.06 -6.72 0.36
CA GLU A 46 4.95 -7.47 -0.21
C GLU A 46 4.15 -6.57 -1.16
N THR A 47 3.64 -7.15 -2.24
CA THR A 47 2.78 -6.43 -3.19
C THR A 47 1.33 -6.67 -2.85
N PHE A 48 0.58 -5.59 -2.62
CA PHE A 48 -0.85 -5.62 -2.35
C PHE A 48 -1.63 -5.34 -3.62
N THR A 49 -2.68 -6.10 -3.86
CA THR A 49 -3.61 -5.89 -4.96
C THR A 49 -4.85 -5.17 -4.46
N LEU A 50 -5.19 -4.08 -5.10
CA LEU A 50 -6.43 -3.35 -4.89
C LEU A 50 -7.41 -3.70 -6.00
N THR A 51 -8.65 -4.01 -5.64
CA THR A 51 -9.72 -4.35 -6.57
C THR A 51 -10.85 -3.34 -6.44
N LEU A 52 -11.05 -2.52 -7.47
CA LEU A 52 -12.19 -1.64 -7.64
C LEU A 52 -13.23 -2.35 -8.51
N ARG A 53 -14.44 -2.48 -8.01
CA ARG A 53 -15.54 -3.13 -8.71
C ARG A 53 -16.71 -2.19 -8.89
N ALA A 54 -17.22 -2.06 -10.09
CA ALA A 54 -18.45 -1.36 -10.37
C ALA A 54 -19.62 -2.06 -9.65
N ALA A 55 -20.42 -1.29 -8.93
CA ALA A 55 -21.64 -1.74 -8.24
C ALA A 55 -22.92 -1.21 -8.88
N SER A 56 -22.81 -0.29 -9.84
CA SER A 56 -23.91 0.13 -10.71
C SER A 56 -23.61 -0.21 -12.18
N ASP A 57 -24.66 -0.42 -12.95
CA ASP A 57 -24.55 -0.74 -14.36
C ASP A 57 -23.82 0.38 -15.13
N ASN A 58 -22.96 -0.03 -16.05
CA ASN A 58 -22.22 0.87 -16.92
C ASN A 58 -21.40 1.96 -16.20
N ALA A 59 -21.02 1.76 -14.94
CA ALA A 59 -20.15 2.70 -14.23
C ALA A 59 -18.77 2.79 -14.91
N PRO A 60 -18.26 4.00 -15.20
CA PRO A 60 -16.94 4.18 -15.78
C PRO A 60 -15.84 3.56 -14.92
N LEU A 61 -14.83 2.96 -15.53
CA LEU A 61 -13.70 2.39 -14.83
C LEU A 61 -12.40 3.13 -15.19
N PRO A 62 -11.40 3.13 -14.30
CA PRO A 62 -10.07 3.57 -14.66
C PRO A 62 -9.54 2.84 -15.90
N ALA A 63 -8.59 3.48 -16.62
CA ALA A 63 -7.98 2.90 -17.81
C ALA A 63 -7.41 1.51 -17.53
N GLY A 64 -7.76 0.52 -18.35
CA GLY A 64 -7.41 -0.89 -18.16
C GLY A 64 -8.44 -1.72 -17.42
N GLY A 65 -9.50 -1.10 -16.86
CA GLY A 65 -10.62 -1.84 -16.26
C GLY A 65 -11.44 -2.60 -17.32
N ARG A 66 -11.93 -3.79 -16.96
CA ARG A 66 -12.74 -4.68 -17.83
C ARG A 66 -13.79 -5.39 -17.01
N ASP A 67 -14.93 -5.69 -17.63
CA ASP A 67 -16.00 -6.50 -17.03
C ASP A 67 -16.46 -6.01 -15.65
N GLY A 68 -16.52 -4.70 -15.48
CA GLY A 68 -16.90 -4.07 -14.21
C GLY A 68 -15.82 -4.10 -13.13
N VAL A 69 -14.59 -4.49 -13.45
CA VAL A 69 -13.49 -4.62 -12.48
C VAL A 69 -12.23 -3.89 -12.97
N TYR A 70 -11.60 -3.17 -12.06
CA TYR A 70 -10.26 -2.63 -12.23
C TYR A 70 -9.36 -3.11 -11.09
N THR A 71 -8.15 -3.49 -11.41
CA THR A 71 -7.14 -3.91 -10.42
C THR A 71 -5.87 -3.12 -10.59
N CYS A 72 -5.25 -2.75 -9.48
CA CYS A 72 -3.90 -2.19 -9.45
C CYS A 72 -3.10 -2.78 -8.29
N THR A 73 -1.79 -2.59 -8.31
CA THR A 73 -0.89 -3.14 -7.29
C THR A 73 -0.04 -2.04 -6.67
N VAL A 74 0.24 -2.18 -5.36
CA VAL A 74 1.13 -1.31 -4.60
C VAL A 74 2.14 -2.17 -3.86
N SER A 75 3.42 -1.88 -4.01
CA SER A 75 4.49 -2.59 -3.31
C SER A 75 4.79 -1.92 -1.97
N GLY A 76 4.67 -2.65 -0.88
CA GLY A 76 4.85 -2.13 0.48
C GLY A 76 3.81 -1.08 0.86
N GLY A 77 4.23 -0.13 1.71
CA GLY A 77 3.39 1.04 2.04
C GLY A 77 3.52 2.13 0.97
N GLY A 78 2.40 2.78 0.64
CA GLY A 78 2.39 3.84 -0.37
C GLY A 78 1.00 4.37 -0.66
N THR A 79 0.93 5.26 -1.64
CA THR A 79 -0.34 5.82 -2.13
C THR A 79 -0.44 5.60 -3.63
N VAL A 80 -1.61 5.16 -4.08
CA VAL A 80 -1.99 5.10 -5.49
C VAL A 80 -3.24 5.93 -5.69
N THR A 81 -3.34 6.63 -6.80
CA THR A 81 -4.54 7.38 -7.15
C THR A 81 -5.32 6.62 -8.21
N LEU A 82 -6.59 6.33 -7.91
CA LEU A 82 -7.52 5.76 -8.87
C LEU A 82 -8.23 6.90 -9.59
N SER A 83 -8.06 6.99 -10.91
CA SER A 83 -8.67 8.03 -11.75
C SER A 83 -9.89 7.43 -12.45
N ILE A 84 -11.09 7.79 -12.00
CA ILE A 84 -12.36 7.34 -12.59
C ILE A 84 -12.84 8.39 -13.57
N PRO A 85 -12.98 8.08 -14.87
CA PRO A 85 -13.45 9.04 -15.87
C PRO A 85 -14.83 9.61 -15.52
N ALA A 86 -14.99 10.92 -15.69
CA ALA A 86 -16.27 11.61 -15.52
C ALA A 86 -16.96 11.84 -16.90
N ASP A 87 -16.99 10.78 -17.72
CA ASP A 87 -17.52 10.81 -19.10
C ASP A 87 -19.01 10.49 -19.17
N ARG A 88 -19.64 10.14 -18.06
CA ARG A 88 -21.06 9.81 -17.94
C ARG A 88 -21.69 10.54 -16.78
N GLU A 89 -22.71 11.32 -17.06
CA GLU A 89 -23.54 11.97 -16.04
C GLU A 89 -24.27 10.93 -15.18
N GLY A 90 -24.46 11.26 -13.90
CA GLY A 90 -25.19 10.43 -12.95
C GLY A 90 -24.39 10.02 -11.73
N LYS A 91 -24.99 9.15 -10.93
CA LYS A 91 -24.38 8.57 -9.73
C LYS A 91 -23.90 7.16 -10.02
N HIS A 92 -22.59 6.95 -9.91
CA HIS A 92 -21.91 5.68 -10.14
C HIS A 92 -21.41 5.11 -8.82
N LEU A 93 -21.70 3.84 -8.57
CA LEU A 93 -21.36 3.17 -7.32
C LEU A 93 -20.24 2.15 -7.55
N TYR A 94 -19.32 2.08 -6.56
CA TYR A 94 -18.19 1.17 -6.60
C TYR A 94 -17.94 0.56 -5.23
N THR A 95 -17.29 -0.58 -5.23
CA THR A 95 -16.66 -1.16 -4.04
C THR A 95 -15.16 -1.24 -4.26
N LEU A 96 -14.40 -0.89 -3.25
CA LEU A 96 -12.94 -1.01 -3.26
C LEU A 96 -12.49 -1.87 -2.08
N ARG A 97 -11.68 -2.87 -2.35
CA ARG A 97 -11.09 -3.74 -1.34
C ARG A 97 -9.63 -4.05 -1.66
N GLN A 98 -8.88 -4.39 -0.64
CA GLN A 98 -7.56 -4.96 -0.76
C GLN A 98 -7.67 -6.48 -0.73
N GLU A 99 -6.96 -7.17 -1.63
CA GLU A 99 -6.78 -8.62 -1.52
C GLU A 99 -5.79 -8.92 -0.39
N PRO A 100 -6.05 -9.97 0.42
CA PRO A 100 -5.13 -10.35 1.48
C PRO A 100 -3.76 -10.73 0.91
N GLY A 101 -2.71 -10.35 1.62
CA GLY A 101 -1.36 -10.73 1.27
C GLY A 101 -1.06 -12.21 1.55
N ARG A 102 0.18 -12.64 1.31
CA ARG A 102 0.55 -14.08 1.32
C ARG A 102 1.27 -14.53 2.59
N LEU A 103 1.77 -13.61 3.39
CA LEU A 103 2.58 -13.97 4.55
C LEU A 103 1.68 -14.34 5.74
N SER A 104 1.88 -15.52 6.32
CA SER A 104 1.10 -16.03 7.45
C SER A 104 1.20 -15.17 8.72
N ARG A 105 2.26 -14.36 8.84
CA ARG A 105 2.44 -13.41 9.94
C ARG A 105 1.83 -12.03 9.66
N GLY A 106 1.28 -11.81 8.47
CA GLY A 106 0.55 -10.60 8.10
C GLY A 106 -0.88 -10.60 8.64
N ALA A 107 -1.30 -9.50 9.25
CA ALA A 107 -2.69 -9.16 9.50
C ALA A 107 -3.07 -8.10 8.48
N TYR A 108 -3.85 -8.49 7.51
CA TYR A 108 -4.24 -7.63 6.39
C TYR A 108 -5.58 -6.98 6.66
N ASP A 109 -5.71 -5.74 6.18
CA ASP A 109 -6.97 -5.00 6.27
C ASP A 109 -8.00 -5.62 5.31
N ASP A 110 -9.14 -6.02 5.85
CA ASP A 110 -10.24 -6.68 5.11
C ASP A 110 -11.43 -5.74 4.84
N ARG A 111 -11.28 -4.45 5.16
CA ARG A 111 -12.34 -3.46 4.93
C ARG A 111 -12.71 -3.38 3.47
N THR A 112 -14.00 -3.17 3.25
CA THR A 112 -14.55 -2.79 1.95
C THR A 112 -15.02 -1.35 2.02
N TYR A 113 -14.53 -0.51 1.11
CA TYR A 113 -15.03 0.85 0.96
C TYR A 113 -16.11 0.88 -0.12
N HIS A 114 -17.20 1.57 0.16
CA HIS A 114 -18.29 1.83 -0.78
C HIS A 114 -18.17 3.27 -1.26
N ILE A 115 -18.08 3.46 -2.57
CA ILE A 115 -17.73 4.75 -3.17
C ILE A 115 -18.88 5.17 -4.06
N ALA A 116 -19.36 6.40 -3.88
CA ALA A 116 -20.31 7.04 -4.77
C ALA A 116 -19.61 8.18 -5.51
N VAL A 117 -19.49 8.06 -6.82
CA VAL A 117 -19.02 9.12 -7.71
C VAL A 117 -20.22 9.74 -8.39
N THR A 118 -20.43 11.04 -8.19
CA THR A 118 -21.50 11.78 -8.85
C THR A 118 -20.90 12.71 -9.90
N VAL A 119 -21.33 12.56 -11.13
CA VAL A 119 -20.93 13.39 -12.27
C VAL A 119 -22.12 14.26 -12.65
N ALA A 120 -21.93 15.58 -12.62
CA ALA A 120 -22.93 16.56 -13.02
C ALA A 120 -22.92 16.79 -14.54
N ALA A 121 -24.00 17.36 -15.08
CA ALA A 121 -24.14 17.67 -16.51
C ALA A 121 -23.04 18.61 -17.07
N ASP A 122 -22.42 19.41 -16.19
CA ASP A 122 -21.30 20.30 -16.53
C ASP A 122 -19.91 19.59 -16.48
N GLY A 123 -19.90 18.28 -16.26
CA GLY A 123 -18.68 17.46 -16.18
C GLY A 123 -17.96 17.53 -14.82
N ARG A 124 -18.45 18.31 -13.85
CA ARG A 124 -17.91 18.29 -12.50
C ARG A 124 -18.24 16.97 -11.82
N CYS A 125 -17.26 16.42 -11.12
CA CYS A 125 -17.44 15.17 -10.38
C CYS A 125 -17.11 15.36 -8.89
N THR A 126 -17.83 14.62 -8.05
CA THR A 126 -17.60 14.53 -6.61
C THR A 126 -17.59 13.07 -6.22
N ALA A 127 -16.71 12.70 -5.30
CA ALA A 127 -16.64 11.36 -4.75
C ALA A 127 -16.91 11.39 -3.24
N ALA A 128 -17.66 10.41 -2.75
CA ALA A 128 -17.92 10.20 -1.34
C ALA A 128 -17.64 8.73 -1.02
N VAL A 129 -16.98 8.47 0.11
CA VAL A 129 -16.53 7.15 0.52
C VAL A 129 -17.24 6.77 1.82
N TYR A 130 -17.74 5.55 1.90
CA TYR A 130 -18.50 5.03 3.03
C TYR A 130 -17.98 3.64 3.44
N GLY A 131 -18.21 3.28 4.70
CA GLY A 131 -17.99 1.92 5.19
C GLY A 131 -19.20 0.99 5.02
N ASP A 132 -20.36 1.56 4.72
CA ASP A 132 -21.64 0.85 4.64
C ASP A 132 -22.12 0.75 3.18
N PRO A 133 -22.57 -0.45 2.73
CA PRO A 133 -23.14 -0.65 1.39
C PRO A 133 -24.41 0.18 1.13
N ALA A 134 -25.17 0.56 2.17
CA ALA A 134 -26.32 1.44 2.04
C ALA A 134 -25.93 2.89 1.75
N LEU A 135 -24.64 3.24 1.83
CA LEU A 135 -24.10 4.61 1.70
C LEU A 135 -24.71 5.56 2.74
N GLU A 136 -25.01 5.04 3.91
CA GLU A 136 -25.51 5.75 5.06
C GLU A 136 -24.40 5.93 6.11
N GLY A 137 -24.57 6.85 7.03
CA GLY A 137 -23.60 7.12 8.09
C GLY A 137 -22.48 8.05 7.69
N ASP A 138 -21.37 7.97 8.45
CA ASP A 138 -20.23 8.86 8.30
C ASP A 138 -19.42 8.57 7.03
N LYS A 139 -19.03 9.64 6.37
CA LYS A 139 -18.12 9.57 5.23
C LYS A 139 -16.68 9.45 5.72
N TYR A 140 -15.90 8.65 5.03
CA TYR A 140 -14.46 8.63 5.22
C TYR A 140 -13.80 9.77 4.46
N ASP A 141 -12.93 10.51 5.14
CA ASP A 141 -12.12 11.57 4.53
C ASP A 141 -10.97 10.99 3.67
N ALA A 142 -10.59 9.74 3.93
CA ALA A 142 -9.50 9.08 3.23
C ALA A 142 -9.73 7.56 3.15
N ILE A 143 -9.25 6.96 2.06
CA ILE A 143 -9.20 5.51 1.88
C ILE A 143 -7.84 5.02 2.38
N VAL A 144 -7.83 4.25 3.47
CA VAL A 144 -6.58 3.75 4.07
C VAL A 144 -6.72 2.28 4.41
N PHE A 145 -5.88 1.44 3.84
CA PHE A 145 -5.71 0.05 4.23
C PHE A 145 -4.51 -0.08 5.15
N ALA A 146 -4.72 -0.62 6.36
CA ALA A 146 -3.71 -0.72 7.40
C ALA A 146 -3.29 -2.17 7.62
N ASN A 147 -2.11 -2.54 7.13
CA ASN A 147 -1.54 -3.86 7.26
C ASN A 147 -0.51 -3.91 8.39
N ARG A 148 -0.48 -5.01 9.14
CA ARG A 148 0.44 -5.20 10.25
C ARG A 148 1.11 -6.56 10.18
N TYR A 149 2.42 -6.60 10.42
CA TYR A 149 3.18 -7.84 10.53
C TYR A 149 3.55 -8.14 11.98
N ARG A 150 3.29 -9.38 12.41
CA ARG A 150 3.74 -9.88 13.70
C ARG A 150 5.25 -10.08 13.65
N SER A 151 5.90 -9.98 14.83
CA SER A 151 7.32 -10.27 14.96
C SER A 151 7.65 -11.70 14.54
N ARG A 152 8.81 -11.88 13.95
CA ARG A 152 9.33 -13.23 13.67
C ARG A 152 9.55 -13.95 15.00
N PRO A 153 9.24 -15.24 15.08
CA PRO A 153 9.71 -16.04 16.21
C PRO A 153 11.24 -15.90 16.30
N VAL A 154 11.73 -15.48 17.45
CA VAL A 154 13.17 -15.53 17.71
C VAL A 154 13.51 -17.01 17.82
N PRO A 155 14.49 -17.54 17.06
CA PRO A 155 14.98 -18.88 17.26
C PRO A 155 15.36 -19.03 18.73
N GLU A 156 14.81 -20.03 19.41
CA GLU A 156 15.20 -20.34 20.78
C GLU A 156 16.68 -20.68 20.75
N GLU A 157 17.51 -19.85 21.41
CA GLU A 157 18.94 -20.12 21.53
C GLU A 157 19.09 -21.48 22.24
N PRO A 158 19.79 -22.44 21.66
CA PRO A 158 19.95 -23.72 22.31
C PRO A 158 20.49 -23.47 23.74
N PRO A 159 19.99 -24.19 24.75
CA PRO A 159 20.39 -23.97 26.13
C PRO A 159 21.90 -24.00 26.20
N ARG A 160 22.49 -22.89 26.61
CA ARG A 160 23.94 -22.83 26.86
C ARG A 160 24.27 -23.90 27.86
N PRO A 161 25.24 -24.78 27.57
CA PRO A 161 25.69 -25.75 28.56
C PRO A 161 26.08 -24.98 29.83
N SER A 162 25.45 -25.31 30.95
CA SER A 162 25.81 -24.74 32.23
C SER A 162 27.33 -24.88 32.42
N PRO A 163 28.05 -23.81 32.83
CA PRO A 163 29.47 -23.95 33.15
C PRO A 163 29.59 -25.12 34.12
N LYS A 164 30.32 -26.17 33.74
CA LYS A 164 30.72 -27.22 34.68
C LYS A 164 31.53 -26.50 35.75
N THR A 165 30.90 -26.17 36.87
CA THR A 165 31.61 -25.81 38.07
C THR A 165 32.41 -27.04 38.42
N GLY A 166 33.67 -27.01 38.00
CA GLY A 166 34.55 -28.14 38.19
C GLY A 166 34.85 -28.29 39.70
N ASP A 167 34.22 -29.27 40.33
CA ASP A 167 34.59 -29.74 41.67
C ASP A 167 36.06 -30.22 41.75
N GLY A 168 36.79 -30.17 40.63
CA GLY A 168 38.17 -30.56 40.56
C GLY A 168 39.14 -29.73 41.43
N CYS A 169 38.81 -28.47 41.70
CA CYS A 169 39.69 -27.64 42.56
C CYS A 169 39.52 -27.91 44.06
N VAL A 170 38.32 -28.30 44.49
CA VAL A 170 38.11 -28.56 45.94
C VAL A 170 38.88 -29.76 46.40
N MET A 171 38.98 -30.83 45.61
CA MET A 171 39.78 -32.02 45.93
C MET A 171 41.27 -31.71 45.94
N LEU A 172 41.79 -30.83 45.13
CA LEU A 172 43.22 -30.47 45.14
C LEU A 172 43.57 -29.66 46.37
N TYR A 173 42.73 -28.76 46.84
CA TYR A 173 42.97 -28.04 48.11
C TYR A 173 42.82 -28.93 49.34
N ALA A 174 41.94 -29.90 49.35
CA ALA A 174 41.84 -30.89 50.45
C ALA A 174 43.10 -31.80 50.56
N ALA A 175 43.69 -32.21 49.43
CA ALA A 175 44.90 -32.98 49.39
C ALA A 175 46.13 -32.18 49.89
N LEU A 176 46.24 -30.91 49.57
CA LEU A 176 47.30 -30.00 50.03
C LEU A 176 47.17 -29.68 51.52
N ALA A 177 45.97 -29.55 52.06
CA ALA A 177 45.71 -29.28 53.46
C ALA A 177 46.09 -30.50 54.35
N LEU A 178 45.88 -31.76 53.92
CA LEU A 178 46.24 -32.97 54.61
C LEU A 178 47.75 -33.24 54.56
N GLY A 179 48.42 -32.86 53.46
CA GLY A 179 49.90 -32.98 53.36
C GLY A 179 50.66 -32.05 54.30
N SER A 180 50.15 -30.86 54.59
CA SER A 180 50.79 -29.89 55.48
C SER A 180 50.66 -30.25 56.97
N MET A 181 49.69 -31.05 57.38
CA MET A 181 49.58 -31.51 58.78
C MET A 181 50.50 -32.70 59.10
N ALA A 182 50.92 -33.49 58.14
CA ALA A 182 51.82 -34.58 58.33
C ALA A 182 53.31 -34.15 58.53
N GLY A 183 53.67 -32.91 58.14
CA GLY A 183 55.03 -32.37 58.24
C GLY A 183 55.40 -31.75 59.61
N ILE A 184 54.45 -31.58 60.52
CA ILE A 184 54.70 -30.92 61.84
C ILE A 184 54.93 -31.94 62.99
N ALA A 185 54.82 -33.25 62.71
CA ALA A 185 54.98 -34.29 63.76
C ALA A 185 56.39 -34.92 63.81
N VAL A 186 57.38 -34.36 63.11
CA VAL A 186 58.79 -34.85 63.18
C VAL A 186 59.74 -33.67 63.38
N LEU A 187 59.74 -33.16 64.61
CA LEU A 187 60.85 -32.39 65.22
C LEU A 187 60.73 -32.46 66.73
#